data_0d89464d2f56738a18cfcddcb303e153
#
_entry.id   0d89464d2f56738a18cfcddcb303e153
#
_cell.length_a   1.000
_cell.length_b   1.000
_cell.length_c   1.000
_cell.angle_alpha   90.00
_cell.angle_beta   90.00
_cell.angle_gamma   90.00
#
_symmetry.space_group_name_H-M   'P 1'
#
loop_
_entity.id
_entity.type
_entity.pdbx_description
1 polymer ?
#
loop_
_entity_poly.entity_id
_entity_poly.type
_entity_poly.pdbx_seq_one_letter_code
_entity_poly.pdbx_strand_id
1 'polypeptide(L)' 'MTRYIVCWTDNRIFSDTQMKVFETRDPANWFAESIKREYNDVKVYLARKGEFDD' A
#
# COMPACT_ATOMS: atom_id res chain seq x y z
N MET A 1 0.79 6.26 16.75
CA MET A 1 1.10 4.94 16.22
C MET A 1 1.47 5.04 14.75
N THR A 2 2.37 4.17 14.32
CA THR A 2 2.83 4.18 12.94
C THR A 2 2.08 3.11 12.16
N ARG A 3 1.66 3.45 10.93
CA ARG A 3 1.00 2.51 10.04
C ARG A 3 1.75 2.44 8.73
N TYR A 4 1.62 1.32 8.08
CA TYR A 4 2.23 1.10 6.76
C TYR A 4 1.12 0.96 5.74
N ILE A 5 1.21 1.74 4.67
CA ILE A 5 0.19 1.76 3.63
C ILE A 5 0.81 1.29 2.33
N VAL A 6 0.23 0.24 1.77
CA VAL A 6 0.65 -0.28 0.48
C VAL A 6 -0.32 0.22 -0.58
N CYS A 7 0.21 0.90 -1.58
CA CYS A 7 -0.58 1.43 -2.69
C CYS A 7 -0.15 0.76 -3.99
N TRP A 8 -1.10 0.52 -4.86
CA TRP A 8 -0.80 -0.03 -6.17
C TRP A 8 -1.85 0.43 -7.17
N THR A 9 -1.50 0.37 -8.46
CA THR A 9 -2.40 0.75 -9.53
C THR A 9 -2.88 -0.50 -10.25
N ASP A 10 -4.19 -0.66 -10.33
CA ASP A 10 -4.81 -1.76 -11.07
C ASP A 10 -5.15 -1.29 -12.46
N ASN A 11 -4.33 -1.68 -13.42
CA ASN A 11 -4.50 -1.24 -14.80
C ASN A 11 -5.66 -1.94 -15.52
N ARG A 12 -6.25 -2.95 -14.88
CA ARG A 12 -7.35 -3.67 -15.48
C ARG A 12 -8.69 -2.96 -15.33
N ILE A 13 -8.76 -2.05 -14.37
CA ILE A 13 -10.00 -1.33 -14.10
C ILE A 13 -9.68 0.17 -14.04
N PHE A 14 -9.63 0.81 -15.20
CA PHE A 14 -9.47 2.26 -15.31
C PHE A 14 -8.30 2.85 -14.52
N SER A 15 -7.26 2.05 -14.29
CA SER A 15 -6.07 2.52 -13.56
C SER A 15 -6.37 3.04 -12.17
N ASP A 16 -7.33 2.46 -11.48
CA ASP A 16 -7.66 2.88 -10.13
C ASP A 16 -6.52 2.57 -9.17
N THR A 17 -6.27 3.50 -8.27
CA THR A 17 -5.28 3.30 -7.22
C THR A 17 -5.96 2.62 -6.04
N GLN A 18 -5.37 1.52 -5.59
CA GLN A 18 -5.86 0.77 -4.44
C GLN A 18 -4.91 0.95 -3.28
N MET A 19 -5.42 0.80 -2.07
CA MET A 19 -4.62 0.93 -0.85
C MET A 19 -4.99 -0.13 0.16
N LYS A 20 -4.00 -0.56 0.94
CA LYS A 20 -4.23 -1.44 2.07
C LYS A 20 -3.35 -1.01 3.23
N VAL A 21 -3.94 -0.94 4.42
CA VAL A 21 -3.24 -0.47 5.61
C VAL A 21 -2.82 -1.65 6.48
N PHE A 22 -1.58 -1.60 6.96
CA PHE A 22 -1.02 -2.61 7.85
C PHE A 22 -0.49 -1.92 9.10
N GLU A 23 -0.56 -2.62 10.22
CA GLU A 23 -0.07 -2.08 11.48
C GLU A 23 1.42 -2.29 11.68
N THR A 24 1.99 -3.29 10.99
CA THR A 24 3.41 -3.59 11.10
C THR A 24 4.06 -3.66 9.73
N ARG A 25 5.39 -3.54 9.71
CA ARG A 25 6.14 -3.50 8.47
C ARG A 25 6.19 -4.83 7.74
N ASP A 26 6.36 -5.91 8.47
CA ASP A 26 6.59 -7.21 7.83
C ASP A 26 5.45 -7.65 6.91
N PRO A 27 4.18 -7.67 7.37
CA PRO A 27 3.10 -8.03 6.46
C PRO A 27 2.91 -7.02 5.33
N ALA A 28 3.21 -5.74 5.58
CA ALA A 28 3.12 -4.73 4.52
C ALA A 28 4.13 -5.02 3.41
N ASN A 29 5.37 -5.30 3.77
CA ASN A 29 6.40 -5.64 2.80
C ASN A 29 6.09 -6.94 2.06
N TRP A 30 5.62 -7.93 2.79
CA TRP A 30 5.25 -9.20 2.19
C TRP A 30 4.13 -9.03 1.15
N PHE A 31 3.13 -8.26 1.52
CA PHE A 31 2.02 -7.99 0.61
C PHE A 31 2.50 -7.22 -0.62
N ALA A 32 3.32 -6.19 -0.43
CA ALA A 32 3.86 -5.41 -1.53
C ALA A 32 4.65 -6.28 -2.51
N GLU A 33 5.49 -7.17 -1.98
CA GLU A 33 6.26 -8.08 -2.81
C GLU A 33 5.36 -9.03 -3.59
N SER A 34 4.28 -9.48 -2.97
CA SER A 34 3.35 -10.39 -3.61
C SER A 34 2.63 -9.74 -4.79
N ILE A 35 2.22 -8.48 -4.64
CA ILE A 35 1.44 -7.82 -5.69
C ILE A 35 2.31 -7.18 -6.77
N LYS A 36 3.60 -7.02 -6.55
CA LYS A 36 4.50 -6.47 -7.57
C LYS A 36 4.49 -7.27 -8.86
N ARG A 37 4.15 -8.54 -8.76
CA ARG A 37 4.09 -9.42 -9.93
C ARG A 37 2.87 -9.15 -10.81
N GLU A 38 1.81 -8.62 -10.23
CA GLU A 38 0.55 -8.42 -10.93
C GLU A 38 0.23 -6.97 -11.22
N TYR A 39 0.72 -6.06 -10.38
CA TYR A 39 0.37 -4.65 -10.46
C TYR A 39 1.59 -3.78 -10.65
N ASN A 40 1.33 -2.61 -11.23
CA ASN A 40 2.35 -1.60 -11.43
C ASN A 40 2.29 -0.57 -10.31
N ASP A 41 3.38 0.20 -10.17
CA ASP A 41 3.44 1.31 -9.22
C ASP A 41 3.13 0.90 -7.78
N VAL A 42 3.64 -0.25 -7.39
CA VAL A 42 3.48 -0.69 -6.00
C VAL A 42 4.41 0.12 -5.12
N LYS A 43 3.83 0.79 -4.12
CA LYS A 43 4.60 1.62 -3.19
C LYS A 43 4.18 1.33 -1.76
N VAL A 44 5.13 1.45 -0.85
CA VAL A 44 4.87 1.29 0.57
C VAL A 44 5.17 2.61 1.24
N TYR A 45 4.20 3.16 1.94
CA TYR A 45 4.34 4.41 2.67
C TYR A 45 4.32 4.18 4.16
N LEU A 46 5.13 4.94 4.86
CA LEU A 46 5.11 4.96 6.30
C LEU A 46 4.26 6.16 6.72
N ALA A 47 3.15 5.89 7.39
CA ALA A 47 2.26 6.95 7.86
C ALA A 47 2.24 6.98 9.37
N ARG A 48 2.38 8.16 9.94
CA ARG A 48 2.23 8.36 11.36
C ARG A 48 0.79 8.76 11.66
N LYS A 49 0.40 8.59 12.92
CA LYS A 49 -0.92 8.99 13.34
C LYS A 49 -1.14 10.46 12.98
N GLY A 50 -2.22 10.73 12.28
CA GLY A 50 -2.58 12.08 11.89
C GLY A 50 -2.16 12.49 10.49
N GLU A 51 -1.29 11.73 9.84
CA GLU A 51 -0.86 12.09 8.49
C GLU A 51 -1.93 11.82 7.43
N PHE A 52 -2.74 10.79 7.66
CA PHE A 52 -3.81 10.43 6.74
C PHE A 52 -5.20 10.66 7.33
N ASP A 53 -5.25 11.12 8.54
CA ASP A 53 -6.54 11.43 9.17
C ASP A 53 -6.85 12.90 8.95
N ASP A 54 -7.98 13.14 8.45
CA ASP A 54 -8.45 14.51 8.24
C ASP A 54 -9.23 15.02 9.43
#